data_7ca87f121c522bca8e9d3ef3a7791539
#
_entry.id   7ca87f121c522bca8e9d3ef3a7791539
#
_cell.length_a   1.000
_cell.length_b   1.000
_cell.length_c   1.000
_cell.angle_alpha   90.00
_cell.angle_beta   90.00
_cell.angle_gamma   90.00
#
_symmetry.space_group_name_H-M   'P 1'
#
loop_
_entity.id
_entity.type
_entity.pdbx_description
1 polymer ?
#
loop_
_entity_poly.entity_id
_entity_poly.type
_entity_poly.pdbx_seq_one_letter_code
_entity_poly.pdbx_strand_id
1 'polypeptide(L)'
;MVIKELNNLVANLRVLEQKFPSIGKKVNETKNVVDANDHPIYTEQIERDHIWLQAVRESVEEMECIFVYGFGQGLALSDLLDAYPNRLFFVYEPNLHQFYDAISTYDLREVLAHPNLYCLAIEEDQLNSLFYLASVHMQKELAFVALRYYLEKEMDVLRKIKRDFEEFNVMYNSNQNTHNFFREDWIRNSLYQMSGMLSSVPIEQLKNIFPGITAVIVASGPSLQADIEWVSRFAPHALILSAGSSIQALVNHGVRPHLAVTLDGGPINGKVFSDSRTLEAPLLYASTSYYEITDRTAPKQTIHAVMSNDPISQYYLEIDKEQTALTPTPTVTGTAIQAAVWMGARQIILMGQDLSFPEDKYYSDGVQHIDDSTNKEIIDKAPYQILNVHGTFNRTSSSFLFMKDSLEKLFEALPGVEFINSTRNGADLNGTTWKSAEEVYDLISAKSVPEDIVKSLLDQAVIEMNWDYFQRVKKRLSSTLDDLGLMEVEVKHIKRQINPIREWSRTKPVQCRRSIYEIEQAWSKIVNRDWFPVIFEIVLPREIADFDRHQPLLAIEQNLIRKSTMIYEHLGTILNHIESKFPMLTALFEETLRRLEQLQTNKKEDTI
;
A
#
# COMPACT_ATOMS: atom_id res chain seq x y z
N MET A 1 -36.54 20.42 25.87
CA MET A 1 -35.90 19.23 25.36
C MET A 1 -35.28 19.53 24.00
N VAL A 2 -36.01 19.81 22.95
CA VAL A 2 -35.53 20.08 21.57
C VAL A 2 -34.39 21.12 21.46
N ILE A 3 -34.41 22.23 22.23
CA ILE A 3 -33.36 23.26 22.21
C ILE A 3 -32.02 22.73 22.81
N LYS A 4 -32.09 21.85 23.81
CA LYS A 4 -30.91 21.27 24.46
C LYS A 4 -30.25 20.22 23.54
N GLU A 5 -31.05 19.41 22.86
CA GLU A 5 -30.61 18.41 21.88
C GLU A 5 -29.95 19.08 20.67
N LEU A 6 -30.51 20.16 20.18
CA LEU A 6 -29.92 20.93 19.08
C LEU A 6 -28.57 21.57 19.48
N ASN A 7 -28.42 21.99 20.74
CA ASN A 7 -27.18 22.53 21.26
C ASN A 7 -26.09 21.45 21.41
N ASN A 8 -26.47 20.24 21.85
CA ASN A 8 -25.51 19.13 21.99
C ASN A 8 -25.00 18.69 20.62
N LEU A 9 -25.89 18.47 19.65
CA LEU A 9 -25.52 18.09 18.29
C LEU A 9 -24.52 19.07 17.67
N VAL A 10 -24.80 20.38 17.74
CA VAL A 10 -23.92 21.42 17.17
C VAL A 10 -22.57 21.43 17.88
N ALA A 11 -22.56 21.26 19.21
CA ALA A 11 -21.32 21.25 19.99
C ALA A 11 -20.45 20.02 19.70
N ASN A 12 -21.06 18.83 19.62
CA ASN A 12 -20.38 17.58 19.30
C ASN A 12 -19.87 17.55 17.84
N LEU A 13 -20.66 18.08 16.88
CA LEU A 13 -20.25 18.16 15.49
C LEU A 13 -18.99 19.01 15.29
N ARG A 14 -18.84 20.12 16.02
CA ARG A 14 -17.61 20.93 15.93
C ARG A 14 -16.36 20.13 16.34
N VAL A 15 -16.48 19.27 17.34
CA VAL A 15 -15.38 18.41 17.77
C VAL A 15 -15.11 17.33 16.72
N LEU A 16 -16.17 16.73 16.16
CA LEU A 16 -16.05 15.73 15.09
C LEU A 16 -15.39 16.31 13.83
N GLU A 17 -15.80 17.51 13.40
CA GLU A 17 -15.21 18.17 12.22
C GLU A 17 -13.72 18.48 12.42
N GLN A 18 -13.29 18.76 13.65
CA GLN A 18 -11.87 19.01 13.95
C GLN A 18 -11.05 17.73 14.07
N LYS A 19 -11.57 16.70 14.73
CA LYS A 19 -10.81 15.49 15.04
C LYS A 19 -11.08 14.34 14.08
N PHE A 20 -12.31 14.18 13.61
CA PHE A 20 -12.76 13.11 12.71
C PHE A 20 -13.57 13.72 11.54
N PRO A 21 -12.93 14.45 10.59
CA PRO A 21 -13.62 15.21 9.55
C PRO A 21 -14.57 14.37 8.68
N SER A 22 -14.16 13.13 8.35
CA SER A 22 -14.97 12.18 7.56
C SER A 22 -16.28 11.83 8.27
N ILE A 23 -16.23 11.62 9.59
CA ILE A 23 -17.40 11.35 10.41
C ILE A 23 -18.31 12.58 10.50
N GLY A 24 -17.71 13.75 10.76
CA GLY A 24 -18.45 15.02 10.80
C GLY A 24 -19.22 15.28 9.49
N LYS A 25 -18.59 15.03 8.34
CA LYS A 25 -19.24 15.12 7.03
C LYS A 25 -20.40 14.13 6.88
N LYS A 26 -20.18 12.86 7.19
CA LYS A 26 -21.18 11.79 7.12
C LYS A 26 -22.41 12.10 7.96
N VAL A 27 -22.23 12.55 9.19
CA VAL A 27 -23.32 12.97 10.10
C VAL A 27 -24.08 14.19 9.57
N ASN A 28 -23.38 15.17 9.00
CA ASN A 28 -24.02 16.35 8.42
C ASN A 28 -24.92 16.02 7.21
N GLU A 29 -24.51 15.07 6.39
CA GLU A 29 -25.30 14.58 5.24
C GLU A 29 -26.57 13.86 5.70
N THR A 30 -26.50 13.16 6.82
CA THR A 30 -27.62 12.38 7.41
C THR A 30 -28.70 13.26 8.04
N LYS A 31 -28.40 14.49 8.45
CA LYS A 31 -29.36 15.44 9.05
C LYS A 31 -30.68 15.58 8.29
N ASN A 32 -30.66 15.37 6.97
CA ASN A 32 -31.83 15.56 6.10
C ASN A 32 -32.62 14.27 5.84
N VAL A 33 -32.16 13.13 6.36
CA VAL A 33 -32.67 11.78 6.05
C VAL A 33 -33.31 11.10 7.26
N VAL A 34 -33.02 11.59 8.48
CA VAL A 34 -33.56 10.99 9.71
C VAL A 34 -35.04 11.29 9.84
N ASP A 35 -35.88 10.29 9.51
CA ASP A 35 -37.31 10.32 9.77
C ASP A 35 -37.55 10.14 11.27
N ALA A 36 -38.42 10.96 11.85
CA ALA A 36 -38.73 11.05 13.30
C ALA A 36 -39.35 9.78 13.91
N ASN A 37 -39.44 8.68 13.15
CA ASN A 37 -40.08 7.42 13.56
C ASN A 37 -39.10 6.26 13.86
N ASP A 38 -37.81 6.42 13.63
CA ASP A 38 -36.82 5.41 14.04
C ASP A 38 -36.45 5.65 15.53
N HIS A 39 -37.02 4.85 16.39
CA HIS A 39 -36.72 4.89 17.81
C HIS A 39 -35.32 4.34 18.08
N PRO A 40 -34.56 4.93 19.03
CA PRO A 40 -33.24 4.46 19.40
C PRO A 40 -33.27 3.00 19.83
N ILE A 41 -32.35 2.23 19.29
CA ILE A 41 -32.20 0.80 19.56
C ILE A 41 -31.81 0.56 21.05
N TYR A 42 -31.25 1.57 21.70
CA TYR A 42 -30.79 1.54 23.08
C TYR A 42 -31.79 2.12 24.06
N THR A 43 -32.11 1.33 25.09
CA THR A 43 -32.78 1.82 26.30
C THR A 43 -31.77 2.06 27.40
N GLU A 44 -31.96 3.15 28.16
CA GLU A 44 -31.03 3.75 29.13
C GLU A 44 -30.38 2.81 30.18
N GLN A 45 -30.84 1.58 30.35
CA GLN A 45 -30.52 0.74 31.52
C GLN A 45 -29.32 -0.21 31.35
N ILE A 46 -28.72 -0.36 30.16
CA ILE A 46 -27.86 -1.52 29.88
C ILE A 46 -26.38 -1.18 29.66
N GLU A 47 -26.00 0.08 29.43
CA GLU A 47 -24.62 0.43 29.11
C GLU A 47 -23.65 0.33 30.30
N ARG A 48 -24.09 0.56 31.51
CA ARG A 48 -23.24 0.64 32.73
C ARG A 48 -23.53 -0.49 33.68
N ASP A 49 -23.07 -1.72 33.34
CA ASP A 49 -23.18 -2.87 34.21
C ASP A 49 -21.82 -3.22 34.84
N HIS A 50 -21.83 -3.42 36.15
CA HIS A 50 -20.65 -3.85 36.92
C HIS A 50 -20.06 -5.17 36.41
N ILE A 51 -20.90 -6.10 35.96
CA ILE A 51 -20.47 -7.40 35.43
C ILE A 51 -19.74 -7.20 34.10
N TRP A 52 -20.28 -6.33 33.23
CA TRP A 52 -19.65 -6.00 31.95
C TRP A 52 -18.27 -5.32 32.16
N LEU A 53 -18.19 -4.33 33.05
CA LEU A 53 -16.92 -3.66 33.37
C LEU A 53 -15.88 -4.62 33.94
N GLN A 54 -16.28 -5.61 34.74
CA GLN A 54 -15.37 -6.63 35.23
C GLN A 54 -14.87 -7.53 34.10
N ALA A 55 -15.76 -8.00 33.22
CA ALA A 55 -15.39 -8.79 32.04
C ALA A 55 -14.44 -8.01 31.09
N VAL A 56 -14.67 -6.72 30.91
CA VAL A 56 -13.77 -5.84 30.14
C VAL A 56 -12.39 -5.78 30.80
N ARG A 57 -12.30 -5.65 32.12
CA ARG A 57 -11.01 -5.63 32.83
C ARG A 57 -10.20 -6.91 32.59
N GLU A 58 -10.88 -8.07 32.61
CA GLU A 58 -10.26 -9.36 32.34
C GLU A 58 -9.81 -9.49 30.86
N SER A 59 -10.54 -8.86 29.92
CA SER A 59 -10.22 -8.88 28.50
C SER A 59 -9.10 -7.91 28.11
N VAL A 60 -8.96 -6.78 28.80
CA VAL A 60 -8.00 -5.74 28.45
C VAL A 60 -6.61 -6.05 29.00
N GLU A 61 -6.52 -6.64 30.21
CA GLU A 61 -5.25 -6.97 30.87
C GLU A 61 -4.11 -5.95 30.64
N GLU A 62 -3.02 -6.39 29.98
CA GLU A 62 -1.85 -5.55 29.65
C GLU A 62 -1.87 -5.01 28.21
N MET A 63 -2.94 -5.22 27.43
CA MET A 63 -3.01 -4.82 26.02
C MET A 63 -3.06 -3.30 25.88
N GLU A 64 -2.24 -2.77 24.98
CA GLU A 64 -2.09 -1.32 24.78
C GLU A 64 -3.18 -0.72 23.89
N CYS A 65 -3.78 -1.52 23.01
CA CYS A 65 -4.82 -1.13 22.07
C CYS A 65 -6.13 -1.83 22.41
N ILE A 66 -7.24 -1.08 22.39
CA ILE A 66 -8.58 -1.59 22.69
C ILE A 66 -9.49 -1.28 21.50
N PHE A 67 -10.00 -2.34 20.86
CA PHE A 67 -11.08 -2.24 19.89
C PHE A 67 -12.42 -2.31 20.63
N VAL A 68 -13.28 -1.32 20.42
CA VAL A 68 -14.61 -1.25 21.02
C VAL A 68 -15.66 -1.36 19.92
N TYR A 69 -16.44 -2.44 19.95
CA TYR A 69 -17.60 -2.60 19.08
C TYR A 69 -18.83 -2.00 19.73
N GLY A 70 -19.34 -0.93 19.12
CA GLY A 70 -20.43 -0.12 19.59
C GLY A 70 -19.95 1.19 20.25
N PHE A 71 -20.48 2.31 19.78
CA PHE A 71 -20.34 3.60 20.45
C PHE A 71 -21.44 3.79 21.50
N GLY A 72 -22.63 3.24 21.21
CA GLY A 72 -23.82 3.33 22.05
C GLY A 72 -24.20 4.78 22.37
N GLN A 73 -24.44 5.08 23.63
CA GLN A 73 -24.71 6.44 24.13
C GLN A 73 -23.42 7.23 24.40
N GLY A 74 -22.24 6.61 24.25
CA GLY A 74 -20.94 7.18 24.59
C GLY A 74 -20.58 7.14 26.06
N LEU A 75 -21.48 6.68 26.92
CA LEU A 75 -21.27 6.68 28.37
C LEU A 75 -20.33 5.57 28.83
N ALA A 76 -20.50 4.37 28.30
CA ALA A 76 -19.59 3.26 28.56
C ALA A 76 -18.19 3.54 28.02
N LEU A 77 -18.10 4.19 26.86
CA LEU A 77 -16.82 4.63 26.29
C LEU A 77 -16.13 5.66 27.18
N SER A 78 -16.88 6.62 27.77
CA SER A 78 -16.33 7.57 28.75
C SER A 78 -15.70 6.85 29.93
N ASP A 79 -16.42 5.88 30.53
CA ASP A 79 -15.90 5.10 31.65
C ASP A 79 -14.64 4.29 31.30
N LEU A 80 -14.57 3.76 30.07
CA LEU A 80 -13.38 3.04 29.57
C LEU A 80 -12.18 3.97 29.39
N LEU A 81 -12.39 5.15 28.80
CA LEU A 81 -11.34 6.15 28.59
C LEU A 81 -10.73 6.61 29.93
N ASP A 82 -11.58 6.80 30.94
CA ASP A 82 -11.15 7.16 32.29
C ASP A 82 -10.42 6.00 33.01
N ALA A 83 -10.89 4.75 32.81
CA ALA A 83 -10.29 3.57 33.43
C ALA A 83 -8.91 3.23 32.82
N TYR A 84 -8.69 3.56 31.54
CA TYR A 84 -7.49 3.18 30.79
C TYR A 84 -6.82 4.39 30.11
N PRO A 85 -6.33 5.38 30.87
CA PRO A 85 -5.84 6.65 30.33
C PRO A 85 -4.57 6.57 29.49
N ASN A 86 -3.91 5.39 29.44
CA ASN A 86 -2.69 5.16 28.68
C ASN A 86 -2.90 4.16 27.51
N ARG A 87 -4.15 3.84 27.17
CA ARG A 87 -4.49 2.90 26.09
C ARG A 87 -5.07 3.64 24.89
N LEU A 88 -4.87 3.11 23.70
CA LEU A 88 -5.47 3.65 22.48
C LEU A 88 -6.79 2.94 22.18
N PHE A 89 -7.81 3.72 21.90
CA PHE A 89 -9.15 3.23 21.60
C PHE A 89 -9.48 3.37 20.12
N PHE A 90 -9.90 2.25 19.52
CA PHE A 90 -10.40 2.12 18.16
C PHE A 90 -11.87 1.75 18.24
N VAL A 91 -12.77 2.67 17.98
CA VAL A 91 -14.20 2.51 18.20
C VAL A 91 -14.91 2.33 16.87
N TYR A 92 -15.71 1.29 16.75
CA TYR A 92 -16.55 1.00 15.61
C TYR A 92 -18.01 1.02 15.98
N GLU A 93 -18.82 1.85 15.34
CA GLU A 93 -20.28 1.85 15.46
C GLU A 93 -20.90 1.43 14.14
N PRO A 94 -21.60 0.26 14.10
CA PRO A 94 -22.19 -0.24 12.85
C PRO A 94 -23.39 0.58 12.37
N ASN A 95 -24.03 1.37 13.25
CA ASN A 95 -25.28 2.07 12.95
C ASN A 95 -25.13 3.58 13.06
N LEU A 96 -25.15 4.26 11.93
CA LEU A 96 -25.05 5.72 11.85
C LEU A 96 -26.21 6.45 12.58
N HIS A 97 -27.43 5.91 12.52
CA HIS A 97 -28.57 6.51 13.20
C HIS A 97 -28.40 6.45 14.73
N GLN A 98 -27.91 5.33 15.24
CA GLN A 98 -27.57 5.16 16.66
C GLN A 98 -26.53 6.19 17.11
N PHE A 99 -25.48 6.38 16.33
CA PHE A 99 -24.46 7.39 16.60
C PHE A 99 -25.03 8.81 16.56
N TYR A 100 -25.88 9.11 15.57
CA TYR A 100 -26.52 10.41 15.45
C TYR A 100 -27.40 10.72 16.68
N ASP A 101 -28.18 9.76 17.16
CA ASP A 101 -29.00 9.90 18.36
C ASP A 101 -28.15 10.16 19.60
N ALA A 102 -27.04 9.45 19.76
CA ALA A 102 -26.15 9.64 20.89
C ALA A 102 -25.59 11.06 20.95
N ILE A 103 -25.03 11.56 19.84
CA ILE A 103 -24.44 12.91 19.78
C ILE A 103 -25.48 14.03 19.80
N SER A 104 -26.74 13.72 19.48
CA SER A 104 -27.84 14.70 19.60
C SER A 104 -28.33 14.79 21.05
N THR A 105 -28.40 13.67 21.75
CA THR A 105 -28.97 13.55 23.07
C THR A 105 -28.01 13.99 24.18
N TYR A 106 -26.72 13.61 24.07
CA TYR A 106 -25.72 13.80 25.11
C TYR A 106 -24.63 14.81 24.70
N ASP A 107 -24.08 15.50 25.69
CA ASP A 107 -22.86 16.29 25.53
C ASP A 107 -21.64 15.35 25.61
N LEU A 108 -21.11 14.99 24.47
CA LEU A 108 -20.01 14.02 24.33
C LEU A 108 -18.68 14.68 23.91
N ARG A 109 -18.57 16.00 24.05
CA ARG A 109 -17.38 16.74 23.63
C ARG A 109 -16.11 16.22 24.27
N GLU A 110 -16.13 15.89 25.58
CA GLU A 110 -14.97 15.37 26.30
C GLU A 110 -14.58 13.97 25.79
N VAL A 111 -15.55 13.11 25.51
CA VAL A 111 -15.34 11.78 24.94
C VAL A 111 -14.77 11.87 23.52
N LEU A 112 -15.40 12.66 22.66
CA LEU A 112 -14.98 12.82 21.27
C LEU A 112 -13.61 13.51 21.12
N ALA A 113 -13.32 14.49 22.01
CA ALA A 113 -12.03 15.18 22.04
C ALA A 113 -10.93 14.38 22.75
N HIS A 114 -11.28 13.29 23.45
CA HIS A 114 -10.33 12.57 24.30
C HIS A 114 -9.12 12.08 23.51
N PRO A 115 -7.87 12.37 23.92
CA PRO A 115 -6.68 12.07 23.13
C PRO A 115 -6.53 10.58 22.80
N ASN A 116 -6.98 9.71 23.69
CA ASN A 116 -6.89 8.25 23.55
C ASN A 116 -7.99 7.64 22.67
N LEU A 117 -9.06 8.37 22.35
CA LEU A 117 -9.97 7.98 21.26
C LEU A 117 -9.25 8.21 19.94
N TYR A 118 -8.47 7.23 19.52
CA TYR A 118 -7.56 7.36 18.38
C TYR A 118 -8.27 7.27 17.04
N CYS A 119 -9.20 6.32 16.92
CA CYS A 119 -9.99 6.11 15.72
C CYS A 119 -11.46 5.91 16.07
N LEU A 120 -12.32 6.55 15.29
CA LEU A 120 -13.75 6.32 15.28
C LEU A 120 -14.16 5.98 13.84
N ALA A 121 -14.84 4.86 13.66
CA ALA A 121 -15.36 4.39 12.37
C ALA A 121 -16.86 4.10 12.50
N ILE A 122 -17.62 4.51 11.51
CA ILE A 122 -19.08 4.36 11.47
C ILE A 122 -19.48 3.69 10.16
N GLU A 123 -20.24 2.61 10.28
CA GLU A 123 -20.63 1.72 9.17
C GLU A 123 -19.45 0.97 8.51
N GLU A 124 -19.77 -0.02 7.70
CA GLU A 124 -18.82 -1.01 7.17
C GLU A 124 -17.77 -0.39 6.23
N ASP A 125 -18.10 0.70 5.54
CA ASP A 125 -17.20 1.39 4.60
C ASP A 125 -15.92 1.94 5.27
N GLN A 126 -15.96 2.21 6.58
CA GLN A 126 -14.81 2.72 7.35
C GLN A 126 -14.05 1.64 8.14
N LEU A 127 -14.57 0.43 8.19
CA LEU A 127 -14.02 -0.65 9.03
C LEU A 127 -12.58 -1.03 8.63
N ASN A 128 -12.30 -1.10 7.33
CA ASN A 128 -10.95 -1.41 6.84
C ASN A 128 -9.91 -0.35 7.22
N SER A 129 -10.31 0.93 7.26
CA SER A 129 -9.44 2.02 7.71
C SER A 129 -9.15 1.90 9.22
N LEU A 130 -10.14 1.50 10.00
CA LEU A 130 -9.96 1.23 11.43
C LEU A 130 -9.04 0.03 11.64
N PHE A 131 -9.22 -1.06 10.90
CA PHE A 131 -8.35 -2.24 10.96
C PHE A 131 -6.89 -1.89 10.64
N TYR A 132 -6.68 -1.09 9.62
CA TYR A 132 -5.36 -0.60 9.25
C TYR A 132 -4.71 0.18 10.41
N LEU A 133 -5.41 1.18 10.96
CA LEU A 133 -4.90 1.99 12.07
C LEU A 133 -4.64 1.15 13.33
N ALA A 134 -5.54 0.21 13.65
CA ALA A 134 -5.34 -0.71 14.76
C ALA A 134 -4.09 -1.58 14.57
N SER A 135 -3.91 -2.14 13.37
CA SER A 135 -2.74 -2.97 13.02
C SER A 135 -1.42 -2.20 13.04
N VAL A 136 -1.43 -0.91 12.65
CA VAL A 136 -0.25 -0.02 12.72
C VAL A 136 0.22 0.18 14.17
N HIS A 137 -0.73 0.35 15.10
CA HIS A 137 -0.43 0.71 16.49
C HIS A 137 -0.31 -0.48 17.44
N MET A 138 -0.82 -1.63 17.05
CA MET A 138 -0.78 -2.85 17.86
C MET A 138 0.62 -3.44 17.89
N GLN A 139 1.20 -3.62 19.08
CA GLN A 139 2.52 -4.25 19.23
C GLN A 139 2.45 -5.78 19.34
N LYS A 140 1.47 -6.30 20.08
CA LYS A 140 1.30 -7.74 20.33
C LYS A 140 -0.12 -8.19 19.98
N GLU A 141 -1.08 -7.79 20.80
CA GLU A 141 -2.49 -8.18 20.69
C GLU A 141 -3.40 -6.98 20.91
N LEU A 142 -4.63 -7.08 20.43
CA LEU A 142 -5.70 -6.11 20.56
C LEU A 142 -6.76 -6.66 21.52
N ALA A 143 -7.10 -5.91 22.57
CA ALA A 143 -8.26 -6.22 23.37
C ALA A 143 -9.53 -5.98 22.54
N PHE A 144 -10.37 -6.99 22.41
CA PHE A 144 -11.64 -6.90 21.69
C PHE A 144 -12.80 -6.79 22.70
N VAL A 145 -13.38 -5.60 22.80
CA VAL A 145 -14.47 -5.26 23.70
C VAL A 145 -15.71 -4.95 22.89
N ALA A 146 -16.87 -5.43 23.30
CA ALA A 146 -18.14 -5.03 22.70
C ALA A 146 -19.12 -4.57 23.77
N LEU A 147 -19.97 -3.62 23.43
CA LEU A 147 -21.06 -3.20 24.31
C LEU A 147 -22.05 -4.36 24.51
N ARG A 148 -22.64 -4.43 25.69
CA ARG A 148 -23.51 -5.54 26.11
C ARG A 148 -24.64 -5.82 25.12
N TYR A 149 -25.26 -4.78 24.57
CA TYR A 149 -26.30 -4.95 23.57
C TYR A 149 -25.83 -5.80 22.37
N TYR A 150 -24.66 -5.49 21.81
CA TYR A 150 -24.11 -6.22 20.67
C TYR A 150 -23.67 -7.65 21.05
N LEU A 151 -23.16 -7.86 22.27
CA LEU A 151 -22.86 -9.20 22.78
C LEU A 151 -24.11 -10.08 22.84
N GLU A 152 -25.27 -9.52 23.19
CA GLU A 152 -26.53 -10.26 23.32
C GLU A 152 -27.24 -10.47 21.97
N LYS A 153 -27.09 -9.55 21.01
CA LYS A 153 -27.89 -9.51 19.78
C LYS A 153 -27.10 -9.87 18.52
N GLU A 154 -25.79 -9.61 18.49
CA GLU A 154 -25.00 -9.69 17.27
C GLU A 154 -23.72 -10.53 17.44
N MET A 155 -23.74 -11.54 18.27
CA MET A 155 -22.56 -12.36 18.57
C MET A 155 -21.90 -12.97 17.32
N ASP A 156 -22.68 -13.35 16.30
CA ASP A 156 -22.15 -13.93 15.06
C ASP A 156 -21.46 -12.86 14.20
N VAL A 157 -22.00 -11.62 14.18
CA VAL A 157 -21.35 -10.47 13.51
C VAL A 157 -20.06 -10.12 14.22
N LEU A 158 -20.07 -10.09 15.56
CA LEU A 158 -18.86 -9.85 16.35
C LEU A 158 -17.76 -10.88 16.08
N ARG A 159 -18.11 -12.16 16.01
CA ARG A 159 -17.16 -13.24 15.66
C ARG A 159 -16.60 -13.07 14.24
N LYS A 160 -17.47 -12.67 13.31
CA LYS A 160 -17.04 -12.38 11.94
C LYS A 160 -16.05 -11.23 11.92
N ILE A 161 -16.37 -10.08 12.53
CA ILE A 161 -15.51 -8.91 12.55
C ILE A 161 -14.16 -9.18 13.24
N LYS A 162 -14.18 -9.95 14.36
CA LYS A 162 -12.94 -10.35 15.00
C LYS A 162 -12.07 -11.21 14.08
N ARG A 163 -12.65 -12.18 13.40
CA ARG A 163 -11.94 -13.01 12.41
C ARG A 163 -11.43 -12.18 11.24
N ASP A 164 -12.27 -11.30 10.69
CA ASP A 164 -11.89 -10.41 9.58
C ASP A 164 -10.72 -9.49 9.97
N PHE A 165 -10.70 -9.00 11.22
CA PHE A 165 -9.57 -8.26 11.76
C PHE A 165 -8.31 -9.13 11.91
N GLU A 166 -8.44 -10.35 12.44
CA GLU A 166 -7.32 -11.29 12.58
C GLU A 166 -6.71 -11.62 11.21
N GLU A 167 -7.54 -11.89 10.20
CA GLU A 167 -7.12 -12.12 8.81
C GLU A 167 -6.44 -10.87 8.21
N PHE A 168 -7.05 -9.69 8.41
CA PHE A 168 -6.46 -8.42 7.98
C PHE A 168 -5.09 -8.18 8.62
N ASN A 169 -4.97 -8.42 9.93
CA ASN A 169 -3.73 -8.20 10.67
C ASN A 169 -2.62 -9.17 10.25
N VAL A 170 -2.93 -10.45 9.99
CA VAL A 170 -1.98 -11.41 9.43
C VAL A 170 -1.46 -10.92 8.09
N MET A 171 -2.35 -10.46 7.21
CA MET A 171 -2.01 -9.93 5.90
C MET A 171 -1.20 -8.63 6.00
N TYR A 172 -1.62 -7.70 6.88
CA TYR A 172 -0.89 -6.48 7.17
C TYR A 172 0.55 -6.77 7.62
N ASN A 173 0.73 -7.68 8.57
CA ASN A 173 2.06 -8.06 9.06
C ASN A 173 2.91 -8.75 8.00
N SER A 174 2.32 -9.60 7.16
CA SER A 174 3.00 -10.21 6.02
C SER A 174 3.48 -9.16 5.02
N ASN A 175 2.62 -8.20 4.69
CA ASN A 175 2.97 -7.07 3.83
C ASN A 175 4.07 -6.21 4.47
N GLN A 176 3.98 -5.92 5.78
CA GLN A 176 5.01 -5.17 6.50
C GLN A 176 6.36 -5.89 6.52
N ASN A 177 6.37 -7.21 6.65
CA ASN A 177 7.61 -7.99 6.56
C ASN A 177 8.22 -7.89 5.15
N THR A 178 7.41 -7.99 4.11
CA THR A 178 7.83 -7.77 2.72
C THR A 178 8.36 -6.35 2.52
N HIS A 179 7.63 -5.35 3.00
CA HIS A 179 8.06 -3.94 2.97
C HIS A 179 9.38 -3.73 3.72
N ASN A 180 9.54 -4.33 4.91
CA ASN A 180 10.77 -4.20 5.67
C ASN A 180 11.96 -4.87 4.98
N PHE A 181 11.73 -6.00 4.32
CA PHE A 181 12.77 -6.75 3.63
C PHE A 181 13.24 -6.04 2.35
N PHE A 182 12.30 -5.52 1.55
CA PHE A 182 12.61 -4.92 0.23
C PHE A 182 12.71 -3.38 0.25
N ARG A 183 12.55 -2.74 1.40
CA ARG A 183 12.49 -1.28 1.52
C ARG A 183 13.70 -0.57 0.91
N GLU A 184 14.91 -1.03 1.24
CA GLU A 184 16.14 -0.42 0.72
C GLU A 184 16.28 -0.68 -0.79
N ASP A 185 15.82 -1.83 -1.27
CA ASP A 185 15.81 -2.14 -2.71
C ASP A 185 14.83 -1.22 -3.45
N TRP A 186 13.63 -0.98 -2.92
CA TRP A 186 12.67 -0.09 -3.56
C TRP A 186 13.16 1.35 -3.66
N ILE A 187 13.74 1.88 -2.59
CA ILE A 187 14.33 3.24 -2.62
C ILE A 187 15.45 3.31 -3.67
N ARG A 188 16.32 2.31 -3.68
CA ARG A 188 17.39 2.19 -4.66
C ARG A 188 16.83 2.16 -6.09
N ASN A 189 15.83 1.31 -6.33
CA ASN A 189 15.23 1.17 -7.64
C ASN A 189 14.57 2.49 -8.09
N SER A 190 13.72 3.10 -7.26
CA SER A 190 13.07 4.38 -7.59
C SER A 190 14.08 5.48 -7.94
N LEU A 191 15.19 5.54 -7.23
CA LEU A 191 16.26 6.51 -7.52
C LEU A 191 17.06 6.14 -8.78
N TYR A 192 17.55 4.91 -8.88
CA TYR A 192 18.42 4.49 -9.99
C TYR A 192 17.71 4.44 -11.34
N GLN A 193 16.40 4.17 -11.33
CA GLN A 193 15.58 4.12 -12.54
C GLN A 193 15.23 5.52 -13.09
N MET A 194 15.49 6.61 -12.38
CA MET A 194 15.16 7.96 -12.87
C MET A 194 15.83 8.29 -14.20
N SER A 195 17.07 7.85 -14.43
CA SER A 195 17.74 8.01 -15.71
C SER A 195 17.03 7.27 -16.85
N GLY A 196 16.58 6.05 -16.60
CA GLY A 196 15.78 5.25 -17.52
C GLY A 196 14.42 5.89 -17.81
N MET A 197 13.70 6.33 -16.78
CA MET A 197 12.40 6.97 -16.92
C MET A 197 12.46 8.29 -17.71
N LEU A 198 13.53 9.05 -17.57
CA LEU A 198 13.74 10.27 -18.37
C LEU A 198 14.09 10.00 -19.84
N SER A 199 14.39 8.75 -20.21
CA SER A 199 14.79 8.35 -21.55
C SER A 199 13.91 7.28 -22.21
N SER A 200 12.83 6.85 -21.55
CA SER A 200 11.86 5.86 -22.04
C SER A 200 10.46 6.46 -22.17
N VAL A 201 9.56 5.73 -22.81
CA VAL A 201 8.17 6.19 -23.02
C VAL A 201 7.37 6.01 -21.74
N PRO A 202 6.74 7.06 -21.19
CA PRO A 202 5.80 6.89 -20.09
C PRO A 202 4.51 6.20 -20.57
N ILE A 203 3.98 5.28 -19.78
CA ILE A 203 2.74 4.55 -20.12
C ILE A 203 1.55 5.49 -20.33
N GLU A 204 1.56 6.64 -19.68
CA GLU A 204 0.53 7.68 -19.79
C GLU A 204 0.32 8.14 -21.24
N GLN A 205 1.39 8.18 -22.06
CA GLN A 205 1.33 8.52 -23.47
C GLN A 205 0.69 7.43 -24.34
N LEU A 206 0.55 6.21 -23.83
CA LEU A 206 -0.02 5.09 -24.57
C LEU A 206 -1.52 4.90 -24.31
N LYS A 207 -2.18 5.88 -23.70
CA LYS A 207 -3.61 5.81 -23.41
C LYS A 207 -4.43 5.58 -24.68
N ASN A 208 -5.19 4.47 -24.68
CA ASN A 208 -6.09 4.09 -25.76
C ASN A 208 -5.43 4.03 -27.16
N ILE A 209 -4.15 3.64 -27.22
CA ILE A 209 -3.41 3.54 -28.49
C ILE A 209 -3.90 2.35 -29.36
N PHE A 210 -4.46 1.32 -28.73
CA PHE A 210 -4.99 0.12 -29.36
C PHE A 210 -6.49 -0.06 -29.02
N PRO A 211 -7.39 0.82 -29.46
CA PRO A 211 -8.80 0.83 -29.03
C PRO A 211 -9.51 -0.46 -29.38
N GLY A 212 -10.09 -1.14 -28.39
CA GLY A 212 -10.86 -2.38 -28.56
C GLY A 212 -10.03 -3.64 -28.80
N ILE A 213 -8.70 -3.57 -28.67
CA ILE A 213 -7.85 -4.76 -28.84
C ILE A 213 -8.20 -5.84 -27.80
N THR A 214 -8.03 -7.11 -28.20
CA THR A 214 -8.03 -8.23 -27.26
C THR A 214 -6.62 -8.42 -26.73
N ALA A 215 -6.45 -8.57 -25.42
CA ALA A 215 -5.17 -8.85 -24.80
C ALA A 215 -5.19 -10.21 -24.08
N VAL A 216 -4.10 -10.96 -24.21
CA VAL A 216 -3.84 -12.20 -23.47
C VAL A 216 -2.77 -11.92 -22.45
N ILE A 217 -3.10 -12.08 -21.19
CA ILE A 217 -2.16 -11.94 -20.07
C ILE A 217 -1.69 -13.33 -19.68
N VAL A 218 -0.40 -13.57 -19.86
CA VAL A 218 0.23 -14.87 -19.59
C VAL A 218 0.94 -14.80 -18.24
N ALA A 219 0.49 -15.60 -17.28
CA ALA A 219 1.14 -15.82 -16.00
C ALA A 219 1.90 -17.15 -16.00
N SER A 220 2.70 -17.42 -14.95
CA SER A 220 3.66 -18.52 -14.90
C SER A 220 3.18 -19.78 -14.18
N GLY A 221 1.87 -19.89 -13.88
CA GLY A 221 1.34 -21.04 -13.17
C GLY A 221 1.43 -22.35 -13.96
N PRO A 222 1.29 -23.50 -13.29
CA PRO A 222 1.52 -24.84 -13.86
C PRO A 222 0.67 -25.15 -15.10
N SER A 223 -0.58 -24.65 -15.13
CA SER A 223 -1.50 -24.87 -16.26
C SER A 223 -0.97 -24.34 -17.58
N LEU A 224 -0.07 -23.34 -17.56
CA LEU A 224 0.53 -22.78 -18.79
C LEU A 224 1.27 -23.84 -19.60
N GLN A 225 1.90 -24.83 -18.94
CA GLN A 225 2.67 -25.87 -19.61
C GLN A 225 1.87 -26.61 -20.70
N ALA A 226 0.61 -26.91 -20.42
CA ALA A 226 -0.26 -27.61 -21.36
C ALA A 226 -0.79 -26.71 -22.48
N ASP A 227 -0.82 -25.40 -22.26
CA ASP A 227 -1.48 -24.43 -23.15
C ASP A 227 -0.51 -23.45 -23.81
N ILE A 228 0.81 -23.62 -23.60
CA ILE A 228 1.83 -22.66 -24.10
C ILE A 228 1.85 -22.57 -25.63
N GLU A 229 1.57 -23.65 -26.36
CA GLU A 229 1.47 -23.65 -27.82
C GLU A 229 0.28 -22.78 -28.30
N TRP A 230 -0.78 -22.68 -27.52
CA TRP A 230 -1.91 -21.81 -27.84
C TRP A 230 -1.53 -20.34 -27.76
N VAL A 231 -0.63 -19.94 -26.86
CA VAL A 231 -0.12 -18.56 -26.81
C VAL A 231 0.53 -18.18 -28.16
N SER A 232 1.29 -19.09 -28.75
CA SER A 232 1.88 -18.88 -30.10
C SER A 232 0.81 -18.70 -31.18
N ARG A 233 -0.28 -19.48 -31.11
CA ARG A 233 -1.41 -19.35 -32.03
C ARG A 233 -2.22 -18.09 -31.83
N PHE A 234 -2.29 -17.58 -30.61
CA PHE A 234 -3.01 -16.33 -30.26
C PHE A 234 -2.24 -15.09 -30.70
N ALA A 235 -0.91 -15.14 -30.75
CA ALA A 235 -0.07 -13.97 -31.02
C ALA A 235 -0.44 -13.19 -32.30
N PRO A 236 -0.82 -13.83 -33.44
CA PRO A 236 -1.29 -13.09 -34.61
C PRO A 236 -2.67 -12.45 -34.47
N HIS A 237 -3.40 -12.71 -33.36
CA HIS A 237 -4.83 -12.37 -33.21
C HIS A 237 -5.12 -11.55 -31.97
N ALA A 238 -4.18 -11.48 -31.02
CA ALA A 238 -4.33 -10.74 -29.76
C ALA A 238 -2.99 -10.17 -29.30
N LEU A 239 -3.04 -9.12 -28.49
CA LEU A 239 -1.87 -8.53 -27.84
C LEU A 239 -1.41 -9.44 -26.69
N ILE A 240 -0.24 -10.06 -26.79
CA ILE A 240 0.32 -10.95 -25.76
C ILE A 240 1.16 -10.16 -24.79
N LEU A 241 0.76 -10.17 -23.49
CA LEU A 241 1.54 -9.61 -22.40
C LEU A 241 2.05 -10.74 -21.50
N SER A 242 3.36 -10.78 -21.28
CA SER A 242 3.98 -11.68 -20.32
C SER A 242 4.06 -11.02 -18.94
N ALA A 243 3.47 -11.63 -17.92
CA ALA A 243 3.49 -11.12 -16.55
C ALA A 243 4.62 -11.78 -15.74
N GLY A 244 5.66 -11.00 -15.41
CA GLY A 244 6.78 -11.43 -14.57
C GLY A 244 7.52 -12.65 -15.14
N SER A 245 7.65 -13.71 -14.34
CA SER A 245 8.44 -14.91 -14.66
C SER A 245 7.90 -15.74 -15.83
N SER A 246 6.67 -15.49 -16.32
CA SER A 246 6.15 -16.20 -17.50
C SER A 246 6.98 -15.97 -18.77
N ILE A 247 7.76 -14.88 -18.83
CA ILE A 247 8.67 -14.62 -19.94
C ILE A 247 9.67 -15.77 -20.15
N GLN A 248 10.15 -16.41 -19.08
CA GLN A 248 11.08 -17.54 -19.19
C GLN A 248 10.41 -18.75 -19.88
N ALA A 249 9.19 -19.08 -19.45
CA ALA A 249 8.44 -20.17 -20.08
C ALA A 249 8.19 -19.89 -21.57
N LEU A 250 7.78 -18.68 -21.91
CA LEU A 250 7.50 -18.28 -23.30
C LEU A 250 8.76 -18.38 -24.20
N VAL A 251 9.87 -17.76 -23.80
CA VAL A 251 11.09 -17.79 -24.64
C VAL A 251 11.71 -19.17 -24.76
N ASN A 252 11.56 -20.03 -23.73
CA ASN A 252 12.01 -21.41 -23.81
C ASN A 252 11.20 -22.25 -24.80
N HIS A 253 9.97 -21.86 -25.13
CA HIS A 253 9.13 -22.47 -26.14
C HIS A 253 9.13 -21.68 -27.48
N GLY A 254 10.03 -20.72 -27.62
CA GLY A 254 10.15 -19.92 -28.85
C GLY A 254 9.01 -18.90 -29.06
N VAL A 255 8.24 -18.61 -28.04
CA VAL A 255 7.15 -17.61 -28.07
C VAL A 255 7.68 -16.24 -27.63
N ARG A 256 7.58 -15.24 -28.52
CA ARG A 256 7.90 -13.85 -28.16
C ARG A 256 6.61 -13.10 -27.84
N PRO A 257 6.45 -12.58 -26.60
CA PRO A 257 5.31 -11.72 -26.29
C PRO A 257 5.47 -10.35 -26.97
N HIS A 258 4.36 -9.64 -27.18
CA HIS A 258 4.37 -8.26 -27.68
C HIS A 258 4.88 -7.28 -26.63
N LEU A 259 4.68 -7.60 -25.32
CA LEU A 259 5.12 -6.79 -24.20
C LEU A 259 5.44 -7.69 -22.99
N ALA A 260 6.61 -7.53 -22.41
CA ALA A 260 6.95 -8.10 -21.11
C ALA A 260 6.64 -7.06 -20.03
N VAL A 261 6.13 -7.50 -18.88
CA VAL A 261 5.77 -6.64 -17.73
C VAL A 261 6.54 -7.10 -16.51
N THR A 262 7.22 -6.17 -15.82
CA THR A 262 7.94 -6.45 -14.57
C THR A 262 7.59 -5.42 -13.50
N LEU A 263 7.45 -5.89 -12.25
CA LEU A 263 7.08 -5.08 -11.10
C LEU A 263 8.03 -5.29 -9.91
N ASP A 264 8.53 -6.52 -9.74
CA ASP A 264 9.25 -6.92 -8.52
C ASP A 264 10.60 -6.22 -8.39
N GLY A 265 10.82 -5.60 -7.20
CA GLY A 265 12.02 -4.81 -6.90
C GLY A 265 13.20 -5.61 -6.36
N GLY A 266 13.02 -6.89 -6.03
CA GLY A 266 14.09 -7.71 -5.45
C GLY A 266 15.09 -8.22 -6.47
N PRO A 267 16.36 -8.48 -6.07
CA PRO A 267 17.41 -9.02 -6.95
C PRO A 267 17.05 -10.37 -7.58
N ILE A 268 16.15 -11.13 -6.96
CA ILE A 268 15.66 -12.41 -7.49
C ILE A 268 14.96 -12.22 -8.84
N ASN A 269 14.30 -11.08 -9.06
CA ASN A 269 13.69 -10.73 -10.33
C ASN A 269 14.74 -10.59 -11.46
N GLY A 270 15.97 -10.24 -11.13
CA GLY A 270 17.09 -10.24 -12.07
C GLY A 270 17.40 -11.60 -12.66
N LYS A 271 17.09 -12.71 -11.96
CA LYS A 271 17.21 -14.08 -12.48
C LYS A 271 16.19 -14.37 -13.57
N VAL A 272 14.98 -13.81 -13.45
CA VAL A 272 13.93 -13.96 -14.48
C VAL A 272 14.39 -13.43 -15.83
N PHE A 273 15.13 -12.34 -15.82
CA PHE A 273 15.65 -11.67 -17.02
C PHE A 273 17.14 -11.96 -17.29
N SER A 274 17.70 -13.04 -16.73
CA SER A 274 19.11 -13.40 -16.93
C SER A 274 19.44 -13.88 -18.36
N ASP A 275 18.50 -14.57 -19.00
CA ASP A 275 18.60 -14.97 -20.41
C ASP A 275 18.32 -13.76 -21.32
N SER A 276 19.26 -13.43 -22.22
CA SER A 276 19.12 -12.29 -23.13
C SER A 276 17.86 -12.33 -23.99
N ARG A 277 17.34 -13.52 -24.31
CA ARG A 277 16.09 -13.69 -25.06
C ARG A 277 14.88 -13.09 -24.33
N THR A 278 14.91 -13.04 -23.00
CA THR A 278 13.83 -12.42 -22.20
C THR A 278 13.79 -10.89 -22.32
N LEU A 279 14.87 -10.27 -22.81
CA LEU A 279 14.99 -8.83 -23.03
C LEU A 279 14.78 -8.41 -24.50
N GLU A 280 14.43 -9.33 -25.39
CA GLU A 280 14.17 -9.02 -26.80
C GLU A 280 12.79 -8.40 -27.03
N ALA A 281 11.82 -8.72 -26.19
CA ALA A 281 10.50 -8.10 -26.23
C ALA A 281 10.53 -6.69 -25.60
N PRO A 282 9.69 -5.76 -26.07
CA PRO A 282 9.43 -4.51 -25.35
C PRO A 282 9.12 -4.77 -23.89
N LEU A 283 9.64 -3.92 -23.00
CA LEU A 283 9.53 -4.08 -21.55
C LEU A 283 8.75 -2.93 -20.92
N LEU A 284 7.64 -3.23 -20.26
CA LEU A 284 6.98 -2.33 -19.31
C LEU A 284 7.52 -2.62 -17.91
N TYR A 285 8.09 -1.60 -17.28
CA TYR A 285 8.59 -1.70 -15.92
C TYR A 285 7.98 -0.64 -15.01
N ALA A 286 7.75 -1.02 -13.74
CA ALA A 286 7.38 -0.06 -12.70
C ALA A 286 8.61 0.65 -12.15
N SER A 287 8.45 1.89 -11.69
CA SER A 287 9.53 2.69 -11.07
C SER A 287 10.25 1.98 -9.92
N THR A 288 9.57 1.06 -9.24
CA THR A 288 10.12 0.26 -8.13
C THR A 288 10.70 -1.09 -8.55
N SER A 289 10.63 -1.47 -9.84
CA SER A 289 11.20 -2.74 -10.34
C SER A 289 12.71 -2.79 -10.17
N TYR A 290 13.28 -4.00 -10.14
CA TYR A 290 14.72 -4.18 -10.00
C TYR A 290 15.50 -3.51 -11.13
N TYR A 291 16.29 -2.51 -10.80
CA TYR A 291 16.92 -1.57 -11.74
C TYR A 291 17.89 -2.21 -12.73
N GLU A 292 18.57 -3.33 -12.38
CA GLU A 292 19.53 -3.97 -13.29
C GLU A 292 18.86 -4.58 -14.52
N ILE A 293 17.54 -4.82 -14.50
CA ILE A 293 16.81 -5.30 -15.69
C ILE A 293 16.79 -4.20 -16.74
N THR A 294 16.46 -2.98 -16.34
CA THR A 294 16.42 -1.82 -17.23
C THR A 294 17.81 -1.39 -17.69
N ASP A 295 18.85 -1.53 -16.85
CA ASP A 295 20.25 -1.26 -17.23
C ASP A 295 20.72 -2.16 -18.40
N ARG A 296 20.12 -3.35 -18.56
CA ARG A 296 20.43 -4.30 -19.65
C ARG A 296 19.50 -4.20 -20.85
N THR A 297 18.44 -3.39 -20.76
CA THR A 297 17.45 -3.21 -21.82
C THR A 297 17.69 -1.89 -22.54
N ALA A 298 17.62 -1.90 -23.87
CA ALA A 298 17.77 -0.65 -24.64
C ALA A 298 16.65 0.34 -24.28
N PRO A 299 16.95 1.61 -23.97
CA PRO A 299 15.92 2.60 -23.55
C PRO A 299 14.76 2.73 -24.53
N LYS A 300 15.03 2.62 -25.86
CA LYS A 300 14.01 2.65 -26.90
C LYS A 300 13.04 1.46 -26.88
N GLN A 301 13.34 0.42 -26.13
CA GLN A 301 12.49 -0.77 -26.00
C GLN A 301 11.74 -0.78 -24.67
N THR A 302 11.78 0.31 -23.92
CA THR A 302 11.20 0.36 -22.58
C THR A 302 10.06 1.36 -22.47
N ILE A 303 9.04 0.94 -21.72
CA ILE A 303 7.92 1.75 -21.26
C ILE A 303 8.02 1.79 -19.73
N HIS A 304 7.96 2.97 -19.13
CA HIS A 304 7.94 3.06 -17.68
C HIS A 304 6.56 3.42 -17.14
N ALA A 305 6.27 2.98 -15.93
CA ALA A 305 5.11 3.39 -15.15
C ALA A 305 5.55 3.83 -13.76
N VAL A 306 5.21 5.07 -13.39
CA VAL A 306 5.33 5.51 -11.99
C VAL A 306 4.11 5.03 -11.24
N MET A 307 4.33 4.26 -10.18
CA MET A 307 3.24 3.68 -9.40
C MET A 307 2.65 4.72 -8.43
N SER A 308 1.34 4.64 -8.18
CA SER A 308 0.64 5.59 -7.29
C SER A 308 1.10 5.53 -5.83
N ASN A 309 1.86 4.51 -5.44
CA ASN A 309 2.47 4.34 -4.12
C ASN A 309 4.00 4.54 -4.11
N ASP A 310 4.57 5.16 -5.15
CA ASP A 310 6.00 5.52 -5.19
C ASP A 310 6.18 7.04 -5.03
N PRO A 311 6.18 7.56 -3.79
CA PRO A 311 6.32 8.99 -3.54
C PRO A 311 7.70 9.53 -3.93
N ILE A 312 8.74 8.68 -4.01
CA ILE A 312 10.09 9.10 -4.43
C ILE A 312 10.07 9.51 -5.89
N SER A 313 9.64 8.61 -6.78
CA SER A 313 9.56 8.93 -8.21
C SER A 313 8.57 10.07 -8.48
N GLN A 314 7.41 10.10 -7.80
CA GLN A 314 6.45 11.19 -7.91
C GLN A 314 7.06 12.55 -7.54
N TYR A 315 7.76 12.61 -6.40
CA TYR A 315 8.37 13.86 -5.93
C TYR A 315 9.45 14.36 -6.88
N TYR A 316 10.42 13.52 -7.24
CA TYR A 316 11.56 13.96 -8.06
C TYR A 316 11.19 14.18 -9.52
N LEU A 317 10.26 13.40 -10.07
CA LEU A 317 9.77 13.55 -11.44
C LEU A 317 8.57 14.50 -11.58
N GLU A 318 8.16 15.18 -10.52
CA GLU A 318 7.03 16.13 -10.53
C GLU A 318 5.72 15.51 -11.08
N ILE A 319 5.45 14.24 -10.73
CA ILE A 319 4.26 13.51 -11.16
C ILE A 319 3.21 13.56 -10.06
N ASP A 320 1.99 13.98 -10.43
CA ASP A 320 0.85 13.94 -9.53
C ASP A 320 0.35 12.50 -9.37
N LYS A 321 0.13 12.09 -8.12
CA LYS A 321 -0.38 10.76 -7.79
C LYS A 321 -1.70 10.43 -8.49
N GLU A 322 -2.56 11.43 -8.69
CA GLU A 322 -3.86 11.25 -9.35
C GLU A 322 -3.74 11.08 -10.86
N GLN A 323 -2.59 11.40 -11.44
CA GLN A 323 -2.31 11.27 -12.88
C GLN A 323 -1.63 9.96 -13.24
N THR A 324 -1.24 9.13 -12.27
CA THR A 324 -0.60 7.84 -12.54
C THR A 324 -1.58 6.88 -13.21
N ALA A 325 -1.12 6.21 -14.28
CA ALA A 325 -1.94 5.28 -15.06
C ALA A 325 -2.23 3.96 -14.33
N LEU A 326 -1.31 3.55 -13.44
CA LEU A 326 -1.34 2.25 -12.79
C LEU A 326 -1.36 2.39 -11.27
N THR A 327 -2.17 1.55 -10.64
CA THR A 327 -2.23 1.40 -9.18
C THR A 327 -1.53 0.11 -8.74
N PRO A 328 -0.98 0.05 -7.52
CA PRO A 328 -0.34 -1.15 -7.00
C PRO A 328 -1.30 -2.33 -6.96
N THR A 329 -0.80 -3.48 -7.39
CA THR A 329 -1.48 -4.78 -7.28
C THR A 329 -0.51 -5.80 -6.68
N PRO A 330 -1.00 -6.84 -5.97
CA PRO A 330 -0.14 -7.85 -5.39
C PRO A 330 0.45 -8.82 -6.42
N THR A 331 0.09 -8.67 -7.71
CA THR A 331 0.57 -9.52 -8.79
C THR A 331 0.99 -8.72 -10.02
N VAL A 332 2.00 -9.18 -10.73
CA VAL A 332 2.38 -8.61 -12.04
C VAL A 332 1.24 -8.75 -13.05
N THR A 333 0.41 -9.80 -12.93
CA THR A 333 -0.80 -9.98 -13.73
C THR A 333 -1.77 -8.80 -13.60
N GLY A 334 -2.02 -8.33 -12.38
CA GLY A 334 -2.89 -7.16 -12.15
C GLY A 334 -2.35 -5.89 -12.81
N THR A 335 -1.03 -5.68 -12.74
CA THR A 335 -0.35 -4.56 -13.44
C THR A 335 -0.46 -4.72 -14.96
N ALA A 336 -0.26 -5.92 -15.49
CA ALA A 336 -0.38 -6.21 -16.94
C ALA A 336 -1.82 -5.98 -17.44
N ILE A 337 -2.85 -6.36 -16.66
CA ILE A 337 -4.26 -6.08 -16.96
C ILE A 337 -4.50 -4.57 -17.03
N GLN A 338 -4.08 -3.80 -16.01
CA GLN A 338 -4.24 -2.36 -16.01
C GLN A 338 -3.56 -1.71 -17.21
N ALA A 339 -2.33 -2.14 -17.54
CA ALA A 339 -1.59 -1.64 -18.69
C ALA A 339 -2.31 -1.95 -20.02
N ALA A 340 -2.81 -3.18 -20.21
CA ALA A 340 -3.55 -3.55 -21.39
C ALA A 340 -4.84 -2.73 -21.55
N VAL A 341 -5.60 -2.55 -20.45
CA VAL A 341 -6.83 -1.75 -20.43
C VAL A 341 -6.52 -0.27 -20.69
N TRP A 342 -5.44 0.26 -20.11
CA TRP A 342 -4.98 1.63 -20.37
C TRP A 342 -4.65 1.84 -21.85
N MET A 343 -3.99 0.88 -22.46
CA MET A 343 -3.66 0.92 -23.88
C MET A 343 -4.89 0.70 -24.80
N GLY A 344 -6.05 0.38 -24.25
CA GLY A 344 -7.33 0.32 -24.99
C GLY A 344 -7.95 -1.07 -25.08
N ALA A 345 -7.44 -2.09 -24.40
CA ALA A 345 -8.06 -3.41 -24.39
C ALA A 345 -9.46 -3.38 -23.76
N ARG A 346 -10.39 -4.12 -24.35
CA ARG A 346 -11.76 -4.30 -23.85
C ARG A 346 -12.12 -5.76 -23.62
N GLN A 347 -11.25 -6.65 -23.98
CA GLN A 347 -11.35 -8.09 -23.74
C GLN A 347 -9.98 -8.58 -23.26
N ILE A 348 -9.96 -9.16 -22.07
CA ILE A 348 -8.76 -9.69 -21.40
C ILE A 348 -8.92 -11.19 -21.24
N ILE A 349 -7.93 -11.94 -21.70
CA ILE A 349 -7.85 -13.39 -21.59
C ILE A 349 -6.70 -13.72 -20.64
N LEU A 350 -6.97 -14.50 -19.60
CA LEU A 350 -5.97 -14.94 -18.62
C LEU A 350 -5.52 -16.36 -18.93
N MET A 351 -4.21 -16.60 -18.99
CA MET A 351 -3.60 -17.92 -19.18
C MET A 351 -2.53 -18.16 -18.12
N GLY A 352 -2.48 -19.36 -17.56
CA GLY A 352 -1.50 -19.72 -16.54
C GLY A 352 -1.67 -18.96 -15.22
N GLN A 353 -2.85 -18.36 -14.95
CA GLN A 353 -3.17 -17.67 -13.71
C GLN A 353 -3.82 -18.64 -12.72
N ASP A 354 -3.05 -19.62 -12.25
CA ASP A 354 -3.57 -20.76 -11.48
C ASP A 354 -4.06 -20.36 -10.08
N LEU A 355 -3.34 -19.52 -9.35
CA LEU A 355 -3.62 -19.13 -7.96
C LEU A 355 -3.89 -20.33 -7.02
N SER A 356 -3.33 -21.46 -7.37
CA SER A 356 -3.42 -22.73 -6.69
C SER A 356 -2.27 -23.62 -7.15
N PHE A 357 -2.18 -24.83 -6.59
CA PHE A 357 -1.14 -25.79 -6.92
C PHE A 357 -1.73 -27.03 -7.63
N PRO A 358 -2.16 -26.91 -8.91
CA PRO A 358 -2.57 -28.06 -9.68
C PRO A 358 -1.44 -29.08 -9.75
N GLU A 359 -1.76 -30.36 -9.52
CA GLU A 359 -0.79 -31.46 -9.56
C GLU A 359 0.44 -31.25 -8.62
N ASP A 360 0.24 -30.50 -7.51
CA ASP A 360 1.29 -30.14 -6.57
C ASP A 360 2.50 -29.44 -7.23
N LYS A 361 2.24 -28.61 -8.22
CA LYS A 361 3.25 -27.76 -8.90
C LYS A 361 3.04 -26.28 -8.57
N TYR A 362 4.14 -25.53 -8.52
CA TYR A 362 4.11 -24.07 -8.28
C TYR A 362 4.15 -23.27 -9.58
N TYR A 363 5.07 -23.63 -10.49
CA TYR A 363 5.31 -22.97 -11.78
C TYR A 363 5.21 -23.94 -12.95
N SER A 364 5.02 -23.40 -14.15
CA SER A 364 5.20 -24.11 -15.40
C SER A 364 6.68 -24.46 -15.61
N ASP A 365 6.95 -25.48 -16.41
CA ASP A 365 8.31 -25.92 -16.70
C ASP A 365 9.12 -24.79 -17.38
N GLY A 366 10.40 -24.67 -17.00
CA GLY A 366 11.30 -23.65 -17.52
C GLY A 366 11.32 -22.31 -16.75
N VAL A 367 10.46 -22.12 -15.75
CA VAL A 367 10.51 -20.97 -14.86
C VAL A 367 11.51 -21.24 -13.72
N GLN A 368 12.55 -20.41 -13.62
CA GLN A 368 13.62 -20.52 -12.63
C GLN A 368 13.63 -19.30 -11.70
N HIS A 369 12.49 -19.03 -11.09
CA HIS A 369 12.35 -17.90 -10.17
C HIS A 369 12.73 -18.29 -8.73
N ILE A 370 12.18 -19.39 -8.22
CA ILE A 370 12.45 -19.95 -6.89
C ILE A 370 12.93 -21.39 -7.08
N ASP A 371 13.78 -21.90 -6.21
CA ASP A 371 14.28 -23.26 -6.27
C ASP A 371 13.19 -24.30 -5.91
N ASP A 372 13.33 -25.50 -6.46
CA ASP A 372 12.33 -26.57 -6.34
C ASP A 372 12.10 -27.02 -4.88
N SER A 373 13.11 -26.93 -4.03
CA SER A 373 13.00 -27.32 -2.61
C SER A 373 12.12 -26.33 -1.85
N THR A 374 12.27 -25.04 -2.10
CA THR A 374 11.43 -23.97 -1.54
C THR A 374 10.01 -24.04 -2.09
N ASN A 375 9.84 -24.29 -3.39
CA ASN A 375 8.53 -24.50 -4.00
C ASN A 375 7.77 -25.66 -3.31
N LYS A 376 8.44 -26.79 -3.12
CA LYS A 376 7.86 -27.94 -2.46
C LYS A 376 7.47 -27.64 -1.02
N GLU A 377 8.33 -26.94 -0.27
CA GLU A 377 8.03 -26.54 1.11
C GLU A 377 6.77 -25.65 1.20
N ILE A 378 6.61 -24.70 0.27
CA ILE A 378 5.44 -23.83 0.19
C ILE A 378 4.17 -24.65 -0.09
N ILE A 379 4.23 -25.59 -1.03
CA ILE A 379 3.10 -26.44 -1.39
C ILE A 379 2.73 -27.35 -0.20
N ASP A 380 3.71 -28.00 0.43
CA ASP A 380 3.49 -28.92 1.53
C ASP A 380 2.84 -28.22 2.76
N LYS A 381 3.16 -26.95 2.97
CA LYS A 381 2.60 -26.10 4.04
C LYS A 381 1.30 -25.41 3.67
N ALA A 382 0.82 -25.51 2.43
CA ALA A 382 -0.38 -24.81 1.97
C ALA A 382 -1.65 -25.37 2.67
N PRO A 383 -2.34 -24.59 3.53
CA PRO A 383 -3.38 -25.12 4.42
C PRO A 383 -4.80 -25.05 3.81
N TYR A 384 -4.96 -24.34 2.67
CA TYR A 384 -6.28 -24.04 2.14
C TYR A 384 -6.61 -24.85 0.88
N GLN A 385 -7.90 -24.91 0.57
CA GLN A 385 -8.42 -25.45 -0.69
C GLN A 385 -9.25 -24.39 -1.39
N ILE A 386 -9.19 -24.35 -2.72
CA ILE A 386 -9.92 -23.42 -3.57
C ILE A 386 -10.62 -24.17 -4.69
N LEU A 387 -11.83 -23.74 -5.02
CA LEU A 387 -12.58 -24.27 -6.16
C LEU A 387 -11.84 -23.90 -7.47
N ASN A 388 -11.64 -24.87 -8.34
CA ASN A 388 -11.07 -24.64 -9.65
C ASN A 388 -12.14 -24.53 -10.74
N VAL A 389 -11.76 -24.15 -11.94
CA VAL A 389 -12.63 -23.94 -13.11
C VAL A 389 -13.46 -25.19 -13.53
N HIS A 390 -13.15 -26.36 -13.02
CA HIS A 390 -13.88 -27.61 -13.28
C HIS A 390 -14.79 -28.04 -12.14
N GLY A 391 -14.93 -27.20 -11.09
CA GLY A 391 -15.77 -27.52 -9.92
C GLY A 391 -15.15 -28.52 -8.95
N THR A 392 -13.85 -28.80 -9.06
CA THR A 392 -13.07 -29.57 -8.08
C THR A 392 -12.17 -28.67 -7.25
N PHE A 393 -11.43 -29.22 -6.29
CA PHE A 393 -10.62 -28.42 -5.37
C PHE A 393 -9.13 -28.62 -5.63
N ASN A 394 -8.41 -27.49 -5.66
CA ASN A 394 -6.94 -27.43 -5.64
C ASN A 394 -6.45 -26.97 -4.27
N ARG A 395 -5.24 -27.37 -3.87
CA ARG A 395 -4.55 -26.75 -2.74
C ARG A 395 -4.15 -25.32 -3.09
N THR A 396 -4.18 -24.43 -2.08
CA THR A 396 -3.78 -23.03 -2.25
C THR A 396 -3.19 -22.45 -0.95
N SER A 397 -2.54 -21.31 -1.07
CA SER A 397 -1.96 -20.55 0.05
C SER A 397 -2.80 -19.30 0.36
N SER A 398 -2.62 -18.73 1.55
CA SER A 398 -3.21 -17.43 1.91
C SER A 398 -2.77 -16.31 0.95
N SER A 399 -1.53 -16.35 0.48
CA SER A 399 -1.03 -15.39 -0.51
C SER A 399 -1.79 -15.48 -1.84
N PHE A 400 -2.06 -16.70 -2.33
CA PHE A 400 -2.83 -16.88 -3.56
C PHE A 400 -4.31 -16.50 -3.39
N LEU A 401 -4.90 -16.76 -2.22
CA LEU A 401 -6.26 -16.29 -1.91
C LEU A 401 -6.34 -14.76 -1.94
N PHE A 402 -5.35 -14.08 -1.35
CA PHE A 402 -5.27 -12.63 -1.39
C PHE A 402 -5.09 -12.08 -2.82
N MET A 403 -4.23 -12.72 -3.61
CA MET A 403 -4.04 -12.36 -5.01
C MET A 403 -5.34 -12.54 -5.82
N LYS A 404 -6.09 -13.63 -5.56
CA LYS A 404 -7.39 -13.88 -6.17
C LYS A 404 -8.38 -12.76 -5.85
N ASP A 405 -8.59 -12.47 -4.56
CA ASP A 405 -9.49 -11.41 -4.11
C ASP A 405 -9.13 -10.05 -4.72
N SER A 406 -7.84 -9.74 -4.80
CA SER A 406 -7.36 -8.51 -5.43
C SER A 406 -7.65 -8.45 -6.93
N LEU A 407 -7.51 -9.56 -7.66
CA LEU A 407 -7.85 -9.60 -9.08
C LEU A 407 -9.36 -9.49 -9.30
N GLU A 408 -10.19 -10.13 -8.50
CA GLU A 408 -11.64 -10.04 -8.59
C GLU A 408 -12.12 -8.60 -8.34
N LYS A 409 -11.57 -7.91 -7.34
CA LYS A 409 -11.82 -6.48 -7.11
C LYS A 409 -11.36 -5.61 -8.27
N LEU A 410 -10.25 -5.96 -8.92
CA LEU A 410 -9.79 -5.25 -10.12
C LEU A 410 -10.76 -5.43 -11.28
N PHE A 411 -11.33 -6.64 -11.48
CA PHE A 411 -12.33 -6.87 -12.52
C PHE A 411 -13.59 -6.05 -12.28
N GLU A 412 -14.07 -5.99 -11.04
CA GLU A 412 -15.22 -5.15 -10.65
C GLU A 412 -14.96 -3.64 -10.89
N ALA A 413 -13.72 -3.19 -10.65
CA ALA A 413 -13.33 -1.80 -10.86
C ALA A 413 -13.15 -1.41 -12.34
N LEU A 414 -13.23 -2.37 -13.28
CA LEU A 414 -13.06 -2.17 -14.71
C LEU A 414 -14.35 -2.52 -15.49
N PRO A 415 -15.49 -1.84 -15.23
CA PRO A 415 -16.73 -2.11 -15.93
C PRO A 415 -16.57 -1.81 -17.42
N GLY A 416 -17.08 -2.69 -18.29
CA GLY A 416 -16.95 -2.59 -19.75
C GLY A 416 -15.69 -3.27 -20.32
N VAL A 417 -14.96 -4.01 -19.50
CA VAL A 417 -13.93 -4.97 -19.92
C VAL A 417 -14.48 -6.38 -19.74
N GLU A 418 -14.40 -7.21 -20.78
CA GLU A 418 -14.74 -8.62 -20.70
C GLU A 418 -13.52 -9.41 -20.21
N PHE A 419 -13.69 -10.21 -19.16
CA PHE A 419 -12.63 -11.08 -18.64
C PHE A 419 -12.95 -12.55 -18.92
N ILE A 420 -12.01 -13.22 -19.58
CA ILE A 420 -12.06 -14.64 -19.88
C ILE A 420 -10.92 -15.33 -19.14
N ASN A 421 -11.26 -16.32 -18.31
CA ASN A 421 -10.27 -17.20 -17.70
C ASN A 421 -10.06 -18.41 -18.63
N SER A 422 -8.87 -18.52 -19.23
CA SER A 422 -8.47 -19.67 -20.04
C SER A 422 -7.35 -20.47 -19.38
N THR A 423 -7.26 -20.39 -18.02
CA THR A 423 -6.33 -21.21 -17.24
C THR A 423 -6.93 -22.58 -17.04
N ARG A 424 -6.29 -23.61 -17.54
CA ARG A 424 -6.85 -24.98 -17.67
C ARG A 424 -7.31 -25.60 -16.35
N ASN A 425 -6.50 -25.53 -15.31
CA ASN A 425 -6.75 -26.17 -14.01
C ASN A 425 -6.67 -25.17 -12.84
N GLY A 426 -6.69 -23.87 -13.12
CA GLY A 426 -6.54 -22.82 -12.12
C GLY A 426 -7.80 -22.60 -11.29
N ALA A 427 -7.67 -21.71 -10.32
CA ALA A 427 -8.78 -21.26 -9.48
C ALA A 427 -9.91 -20.67 -10.33
N ASP A 428 -11.13 -20.91 -9.91
CA ASP A 428 -12.29 -20.18 -10.42
C ASP A 428 -12.24 -18.72 -9.95
N LEU A 429 -12.38 -17.78 -10.89
CA LEU A 429 -12.28 -16.35 -10.65
C LEU A 429 -13.61 -15.66 -10.89
N ASN A 430 -14.19 -15.08 -9.86
CA ASN A 430 -15.40 -14.27 -9.98
C ASN A 430 -15.17 -13.10 -10.95
N GLY A 431 -16.19 -12.77 -11.74
CA GLY A 431 -16.06 -11.72 -12.75
C GLY A 431 -15.44 -12.18 -14.07
N THR A 432 -15.09 -13.47 -14.21
CA THR A 432 -14.60 -14.06 -15.45
C THR A 432 -15.54 -15.14 -16.00
N THR A 433 -15.41 -15.43 -17.29
CA THR A 433 -16.03 -16.60 -17.91
C THR A 433 -14.93 -17.57 -18.31
N TRP A 434 -14.99 -18.82 -17.84
CA TRP A 434 -14.02 -19.83 -18.28
C TRP A 434 -14.29 -20.27 -19.71
N LYS A 435 -13.22 -20.35 -20.52
CA LYS A 435 -13.21 -20.90 -21.88
C LYS A 435 -11.95 -21.71 -22.11
N SER A 436 -12.06 -22.82 -22.85
CA SER A 436 -10.89 -23.57 -23.30
C SER A 436 -10.04 -22.73 -24.28
N ALA A 437 -8.78 -23.11 -24.46
CA ALA A 437 -7.90 -22.42 -25.40
C ALA A 437 -8.42 -22.51 -26.85
N GLU A 438 -9.07 -23.63 -27.22
CA GLU A 438 -9.74 -23.83 -28.51
C GLU A 438 -10.89 -22.81 -28.72
N GLU A 439 -11.77 -22.68 -27.73
CA GLU A 439 -12.89 -21.73 -27.80
C GLU A 439 -12.40 -20.28 -27.86
N VAL A 440 -11.30 -19.97 -27.12
CA VAL A 440 -10.66 -18.65 -27.21
C VAL A 440 -10.10 -18.41 -28.61
N TYR A 441 -9.44 -19.40 -29.22
CA TYR A 441 -8.92 -19.27 -30.58
C TYR A 441 -10.04 -18.97 -31.58
N ASP A 442 -11.14 -19.72 -31.51
CA ASP A 442 -12.30 -19.48 -32.38
C ASP A 442 -12.86 -18.07 -32.21
N LEU A 443 -12.84 -17.54 -30.99
CA LEU A 443 -13.32 -16.19 -30.69
C LEU A 443 -12.43 -15.08 -31.28
N ILE A 444 -11.09 -15.28 -31.30
CA ILE A 444 -10.14 -14.22 -31.68
C ILE A 444 -9.55 -14.40 -33.08
N SER A 445 -9.64 -15.57 -33.70
CA SER A 445 -8.97 -15.92 -34.98
C SER A 445 -9.28 -15.01 -36.15
N ALA A 446 -10.43 -14.33 -36.13
CA ALA A 446 -10.79 -13.35 -37.16
C ALA A 446 -10.09 -11.97 -37.00
N LYS A 447 -9.43 -11.73 -35.85
CA LYS A 447 -8.70 -10.48 -35.57
C LYS A 447 -7.27 -10.62 -36.14
N SER A 448 -6.60 -9.49 -36.33
CA SER A 448 -5.18 -9.48 -36.76
C SER A 448 -4.42 -8.46 -35.91
N VAL A 449 -3.31 -8.93 -35.33
CA VAL A 449 -2.38 -8.12 -34.54
C VAL A 449 -0.97 -8.35 -35.10
N PRO A 450 -0.25 -7.30 -35.53
CA PRO A 450 1.14 -7.43 -36.01
C PRO A 450 2.06 -7.93 -34.89
N GLU A 451 3.01 -8.81 -35.23
CA GLU A 451 3.98 -9.37 -34.28
C GLU A 451 4.82 -8.29 -33.58
N ASP A 452 5.11 -7.21 -34.25
CA ASP A 452 5.95 -6.10 -33.75
C ASP A 452 5.16 -4.87 -33.38
N ILE A 453 3.84 -4.98 -33.08
CA ILE A 453 2.93 -3.86 -32.87
C ILE A 453 3.43 -2.87 -31.79
N VAL A 454 3.91 -3.36 -30.63
CA VAL A 454 4.45 -2.51 -29.57
C VAL A 454 5.86 -2.02 -29.92
N LYS A 455 6.69 -2.88 -30.53
CA LYS A 455 8.03 -2.49 -30.96
C LYS A 455 7.98 -1.38 -32.02
N SER A 456 7.15 -1.56 -33.04
CA SER A 456 6.95 -0.54 -34.08
C SER A 456 6.44 0.78 -33.53
N LEU A 457 5.56 0.73 -32.51
CA LEU A 457 5.11 1.93 -31.79
C LEU A 457 6.29 2.65 -31.11
N LEU A 458 7.13 1.90 -30.40
CA LEU A 458 8.28 2.47 -29.68
C LEU A 458 9.37 2.98 -30.65
N ASP A 459 9.59 2.29 -31.77
CA ASP A 459 10.54 2.73 -32.81
C ASP A 459 10.10 4.04 -33.48
N GLN A 460 8.78 4.30 -33.57
CA GLN A 460 8.21 5.53 -34.08
C GLN A 460 8.11 6.65 -33.03
N ALA A 461 8.14 6.27 -31.73
CA ALA A 461 8.12 7.26 -30.66
C ALA A 461 9.43 8.06 -30.64
N VAL A 462 9.36 9.31 -31.06
CA VAL A 462 10.50 10.23 -30.94
C VAL A 462 10.60 10.66 -29.48
N ILE A 463 11.48 10.02 -28.73
CA ILE A 463 11.77 10.42 -27.33
C ILE A 463 12.74 11.60 -27.41
N GLU A 464 12.21 12.80 -27.65
CA GLU A 464 13.00 14.02 -27.48
C GLU A 464 13.20 14.28 -25.99
N MET A 465 14.47 14.34 -25.59
CA MET A 465 14.83 14.68 -24.22
C MET A 465 14.41 16.13 -23.92
N ASN A 466 13.45 16.31 -23.03
CA ASN A 466 13.15 17.63 -22.50
C ASN A 466 14.25 18.05 -21.52
N TRP A 467 15.25 18.79 -22.05
CA TRP A 467 16.43 19.20 -21.29
C TRP A 467 16.09 20.10 -20.09
N ASP A 468 15.08 20.94 -20.18
CA ASP A 468 14.67 21.79 -19.07
C ASP A 468 14.09 20.96 -17.93
N TYR A 469 13.25 19.97 -18.27
CA TYR A 469 12.72 19.02 -17.30
C TYR A 469 13.83 18.16 -16.68
N PHE A 470 14.73 17.63 -17.49
CA PHE A 470 15.91 16.88 -17.03
C PHE A 470 16.74 17.72 -16.04
N GLN A 471 17.01 18.98 -16.35
CA GLN A 471 17.78 19.85 -15.45
C GLN A 471 17.04 20.15 -14.14
N ARG A 472 15.71 20.28 -14.16
CA ARG A 472 14.92 20.45 -12.93
C ARG A 472 15.02 19.21 -12.04
N VAL A 473 14.85 18.00 -12.60
CA VAL A 473 15.00 16.73 -11.87
C VAL A 473 16.40 16.60 -11.28
N LYS A 474 17.44 16.81 -12.10
CA LYS A 474 18.85 16.75 -11.66
C LYS A 474 19.11 17.74 -10.53
N LYS A 475 18.64 18.98 -10.66
CA LYS A 475 18.80 20.03 -9.65
C LYS A 475 18.11 19.65 -8.34
N ARG A 476 16.89 19.08 -8.40
CA ARG A 476 16.15 18.67 -7.19
C ARG A 476 16.89 17.56 -6.45
N LEU A 477 17.41 16.56 -7.16
CA LEU A 477 18.23 15.49 -6.58
C LEU A 477 19.53 16.02 -5.96
N SER A 478 20.25 16.90 -6.68
CA SER A 478 21.46 17.53 -6.16
C SER A 478 21.19 18.38 -4.92
N SER A 479 20.11 19.17 -4.95
CA SER A 479 19.72 19.98 -3.79
C SER A 479 19.37 19.13 -2.56
N THR A 480 18.73 17.95 -2.77
CA THR A 480 18.46 17.00 -1.67
C THR A 480 19.76 16.42 -1.12
N LEU A 481 20.71 16.07 -1.97
CA LEU A 481 22.03 15.55 -1.53
C LEU A 481 22.79 16.59 -0.70
N ASP A 482 22.84 17.85 -1.16
CA ASP A 482 23.48 18.94 -0.42
C ASP A 482 22.80 19.19 0.93
N ASP A 483 21.47 19.20 0.96
CA ASP A 483 20.67 19.42 2.17
C ASP A 483 20.73 18.22 3.13
N LEU A 484 20.92 17.00 2.61
CA LEU A 484 21.16 15.80 3.42
C LEU A 484 22.45 15.94 4.23
N GLY A 485 23.51 16.49 3.63
CA GLY A 485 24.77 16.80 4.33
C GLY A 485 24.58 17.87 5.43
N LEU A 486 23.78 18.91 5.16
CA LEU A 486 23.43 19.93 6.17
C LEU A 486 22.62 19.32 7.32
N MET A 487 21.63 18.48 6.98
CA MET A 487 20.80 17.78 7.97
C MET A 487 21.63 16.87 8.88
N GLU A 488 22.66 16.19 8.36
CA GLU A 488 23.56 15.37 9.17
C GLU A 488 24.27 16.20 10.26
N VAL A 489 24.71 17.41 9.91
CA VAL A 489 25.33 18.34 10.86
C VAL A 489 24.32 18.79 11.92
N GLU A 490 23.10 19.11 11.51
CA GLU A 490 22.02 19.53 12.41
C GLU A 490 21.61 18.40 13.36
N VAL A 491 21.46 17.16 12.89
CA VAL A 491 21.18 15.97 13.72
C VAL A 491 22.25 15.79 14.78
N LYS A 492 23.53 15.85 14.40
CA LYS A 492 24.66 15.77 15.33
C LYS A 492 24.65 16.92 16.35
N HIS A 493 24.24 18.12 15.94
CA HIS A 493 24.11 19.27 16.84
C HIS A 493 22.98 19.06 17.87
N ILE A 494 21.79 18.65 17.43
CA ILE A 494 20.65 18.36 18.33
C ILE A 494 21.03 17.26 19.34
N LYS A 495 21.68 16.17 18.90
CA LYS A 495 22.13 15.07 19.79
C LYS A 495 23.06 15.56 20.89
N ARG A 496 23.98 16.49 20.56
CA ARG A 496 24.87 17.08 21.59
C ARG A 496 24.10 17.92 22.60
N GLN A 497 23.03 18.60 22.18
CA GLN A 497 22.18 19.37 23.08
C GLN A 497 21.24 18.50 23.94
N ILE A 498 20.78 17.36 23.42
CA ILE A 498 19.92 16.43 24.15
C ILE A 498 20.66 15.76 25.31
N ASN A 499 21.93 15.42 25.17
CA ASN A 499 22.67 14.68 26.17
C ASN A 499 22.65 15.31 27.57
N PRO A 500 22.89 16.63 27.76
CA PRO A 500 22.95 17.24 29.09
C PRO A 500 21.58 17.65 29.64
N ILE A 501 20.48 17.68 28.85
CA ILE A 501 19.20 18.27 29.32
C ILE A 501 18.58 17.53 30.50
N ARG A 502 18.81 16.20 30.65
CA ARG A 502 18.31 15.43 31.81
C ARG A 502 18.96 15.90 33.12
N GLU A 503 20.24 16.17 33.10
CA GLU A 503 20.96 16.72 34.27
C GLU A 503 20.57 18.18 34.50
N TRP A 504 20.53 19.00 33.43
CA TRP A 504 20.18 20.41 33.52
C TRP A 504 18.75 20.66 33.96
N SER A 505 17.83 19.74 33.73
CA SER A 505 16.46 19.86 34.23
C SER A 505 16.36 19.98 35.76
N ARG A 506 17.37 19.43 36.48
CA ARG A 506 17.50 19.47 37.94
C ARG A 506 18.48 20.54 38.42
N THR A 507 19.60 20.72 37.70
CA THR A 507 20.72 21.56 38.18
C THR A 507 20.73 22.96 37.58
N LYS A 508 20.19 23.13 36.32
CA LYS A 508 20.23 24.38 35.55
C LYS A 508 18.93 24.61 34.77
N PRO A 509 17.77 24.76 35.45
CA PRO A 509 16.45 24.72 34.79
C PRO A 509 16.26 25.80 33.71
N VAL A 510 16.84 26.99 33.85
CA VAL A 510 16.76 28.06 32.85
C VAL A 510 17.51 27.66 31.58
N GLN A 511 18.69 27.13 31.73
CA GLN A 511 19.50 26.65 30.59
C GLN A 511 18.82 25.45 29.90
N CYS A 512 18.26 24.54 30.66
CA CYS A 512 17.50 23.40 30.14
C CYS A 512 16.32 23.86 29.26
N ARG A 513 15.50 24.80 29.73
CA ARG A 513 14.36 25.36 28.96
C ARG A 513 14.82 25.98 27.65
N ARG A 514 15.92 26.75 27.68
CA ARG A 514 16.50 27.36 26.48
C ARG A 514 16.97 26.29 25.49
N SER A 515 17.67 25.27 25.96
CA SER A 515 18.15 24.18 25.13
C SER A 515 16.99 23.38 24.52
N ILE A 516 15.94 23.10 25.31
CA ILE A 516 14.73 22.42 24.78
C ILE A 516 14.10 23.23 23.66
N TYR A 517 13.95 24.54 23.83
CA TYR A 517 13.42 25.41 22.77
C TYR A 517 14.29 25.37 21.50
N GLU A 518 15.62 25.44 21.65
CA GLU A 518 16.56 25.36 20.52
C GLU A 518 16.47 23.99 19.81
N ILE A 519 16.33 22.90 20.57
CA ILE A 519 16.13 21.53 20.05
C ILE A 519 14.81 21.45 19.25
N GLU A 520 13.70 21.93 19.81
CA GLU A 520 12.38 21.92 19.15
C GLU A 520 12.41 22.72 17.83
N GLN A 521 13.06 23.87 17.81
CA GLN A 521 13.21 24.68 16.60
C GLN A 521 14.09 23.99 15.54
N ALA A 522 15.18 23.36 15.96
CA ALA A 522 16.06 22.63 15.06
C ALA A 522 15.38 21.38 14.49
N TRP A 523 14.65 20.63 15.33
CA TRP A 523 13.86 19.49 14.88
C TRP A 523 12.77 19.90 13.89
N SER A 524 12.04 20.98 14.17
CA SER A 524 11.03 21.51 13.26
C SER A 524 11.60 21.84 11.87
N LYS A 525 12.83 22.35 11.79
CA LYS A 525 13.50 22.59 10.50
C LYS A 525 13.81 21.31 9.74
N ILE A 526 14.14 20.25 10.46
CA ILE A 526 14.43 18.93 9.86
C ILE A 526 13.17 18.35 9.23
N VAL A 527 12.06 18.27 9.97
CA VAL A 527 10.85 17.61 9.50
C VAL A 527 10.04 18.42 8.48
N ASN A 528 10.22 19.75 8.44
CA ASN A 528 9.55 20.62 7.47
C ASN A 528 10.26 20.72 6.12
N ARG A 529 11.29 19.93 5.86
CA ARG A 529 11.86 19.78 4.52
C ARG A 529 10.89 19.02 3.62
N ASP A 530 10.59 19.52 2.45
CA ASP A 530 9.62 18.92 1.53
C ASP A 530 9.96 17.45 1.17
N TRP A 531 11.25 17.14 1.11
CA TRP A 531 11.74 15.80 0.79
C TRP A 531 11.83 14.87 2.02
N PHE A 532 11.75 15.39 3.26
CA PHE A 532 11.90 14.60 4.47
C PHE A 532 10.86 13.48 4.57
N PRO A 533 9.54 13.75 4.49
CA PRO A 533 8.55 12.69 4.54
C PRO A 533 8.70 11.72 3.36
N VAL A 534 9.02 12.22 2.16
CA VAL A 534 9.20 11.40 0.95
C VAL A 534 10.25 10.31 1.12
N ILE A 535 11.31 10.58 1.85
CA ILE A 535 12.42 9.64 2.06
C ILE A 535 12.28 8.92 3.40
N PHE A 536 12.14 9.67 4.50
CA PHE A 536 12.25 9.07 5.84
C PHE A 536 11.02 8.28 6.28
N GLU A 537 9.82 8.60 5.81
CA GLU A 537 8.63 7.75 6.06
C GLU A 537 8.74 6.38 5.38
N ILE A 538 9.51 6.29 4.29
CA ILE A 538 9.80 5.00 3.65
C ILE A 538 10.96 4.29 4.37
N VAL A 539 12.03 5.02 4.71
CA VAL A 539 13.25 4.42 5.29
C VAL A 539 13.03 3.98 6.74
N LEU A 540 12.28 4.76 7.52
CA LEU A 540 12.07 4.60 8.96
C LEU A 540 10.59 4.69 9.37
N PRO A 541 9.65 3.98 8.72
CA PRO A 541 8.22 4.17 8.98
C PRO A 541 7.80 3.83 10.40
N ARG A 542 8.37 2.77 10.99
CA ARG A 542 8.04 2.36 12.36
C ARG A 542 8.58 3.35 13.38
N GLU A 543 9.81 3.78 13.19
CA GLU A 543 10.52 4.69 14.07
C GLU A 543 9.87 6.08 14.06
N ILE A 544 9.43 6.54 12.88
CA ILE A 544 8.69 7.80 12.75
C ILE A 544 7.31 7.67 13.38
N ALA A 545 6.55 6.61 13.07
CA ALA A 545 5.23 6.39 13.67
C ALA A 545 5.30 6.26 15.21
N ASP A 546 6.35 5.64 15.74
CA ASP A 546 6.57 5.57 17.19
C ASP A 546 6.86 6.96 17.79
N PHE A 547 7.69 7.76 17.14
CA PHE A 547 7.96 9.12 17.57
C PHE A 547 6.71 10.01 17.49
N ASP A 548 5.96 9.94 16.40
CA ASP A 548 4.74 10.73 16.18
C ASP A 548 3.65 10.44 17.24
N ARG A 549 3.58 9.20 17.72
CA ARG A 549 2.70 8.82 18.84
C ARG A 549 3.02 9.60 20.12
N HIS A 550 4.30 9.87 20.38
CA HIS A 550 4.75 10.55 21.58
C HIS A 550 4.81 12.09 21.43
N GLN A 551 4.82 12.59 20.20
CA GLN A 551 4.94 14.03 19.92
C GLN A 551 3.86 14.90 20.58
N PRO A 552 2.55 14.54 20.56
CA PRO A 552 1.53 15.33 21.24
C PRO A 552 1.75 15.43 22.76
N LEU A 553 2.18 14.33 23.38
CA LEU A 553 2.49 14.29 24.81
C LEU A 553 3.71 15.16 25.15
N LEU A 554 4.73 15.13 24.31
CA LEU A 554 5.91 16.00 24.41
C LEU A 554 5.54 17.49 24.34
N ALA A 555 4.62 17.84 23.44
CA ALA A 555 4.21 19.22 23.22
C ALA A 555 3.50 19.82 24.46
N ILE A 556 2.65 19.05 25.14
CA ILE A 556 1.86 19.52 26.26
C ILE A 556 2.53 19.37 27.63
N GLU A 557 3.62 18.58 27.75
CA GLU A 557 4.29 18.32 29.02
C GLU A 557 4.91 19.60 29.62
N GLN A 558 4.45 19.97 30.81
CA GLN A 558 4.90 21.18 31.53
C GLN A 558 6.02 20.89 32.53
N ASN A 559 6.11 19.65 33.03
CA ASN A 559 7.13 19.29 33.99
C ASN A 559 8.48 19.15 33.29
N LEU A 560 9.42 20.04 33.61
CA LEU A 560 10.72 20.13 32.95
C LEU A 560 11.54 18.83 33.03
N ILE A 561 11.45 18.10 34.15
CA ILE A 561 12.19 16.83 34.34
C ILE A 561 11.58 15.75 33.44
N ARG A 562 10.25 15.64 33.41
CA ARG A 562 9.55 14.69 32.53
C ARG A 562 9.79 15.03 31.06
N LYS A 563 9.60 16.30 30.67
CA LYS A 563 9.81 16.75 29.30
C LYS A 563 11.24 16.47 28.80
N SER A 564 12.26 16.76 29.62
CA SER A 564 13.66 16.47 29.26
C SER A 564 13.94 14.98 29.13
N THR A 565 13.32 14.14 29.95
CA THR A 565 13.42 12.68 29.85
C THR A 565 12.76 12.17 28.56
N MET A 566 11.55 12.61 28.26
CA MET A 566 10.84 12.24 27.04
C MET A 566 11.59 12.67 25.76
N ILE A 567 12.13 13.89 25.74
CA ILE A 567 12.98 14.35 24.60
C ILE A 567 14.19 13.44 24.43
N TYR A 568 14.88 13.12 25.53
CA TYR A 568 16.04 12.24 25.47
C TYR A 568 15.69 10.84 24.95
N GLU A 569 14.59 10.26 25.42
CA GLU A 569 14.17 8.91 25.08
C GLU A 569 13.58 8.83 23.68
N HIS A 570 12.63 9.68 23.33
CA HIS A 570 11.92 9.58 22.04
C HIS A 570 12.66 10.31 20.91
N LEU A 571 12.97 11.62 21.08
CA LEU A 571 13.66 12.36 20.03
C LEU A 571 15.11 11.88 19.86
N GLY A 572 15.79 11.53 20.95
CA GLY A 572 17.15 10.96 20.88
C GLY A 572 17.19 9.64 20.09
N THR A 573 16.18 8.79 20.27
CA THR A 573 16.08 7.51 19.56
C THR A 573 15.86 7.69 18.08
N ILE A 574 14.86 8.50 17.67
CA ILE A 574 14.61 8.74 16.24
C ILE A 574 15.81 9.40 15.55
N LEU A 575 16.52 10.32 16.21
CA LEU A 575 17.74 10.93 15.67
C LEU A 575 18.87 9.93 15.45
N ASN A 576 18.99 8.90 16.32
CA ASN A 576 19.96 7.82 16.11
C ASN A 576 19.63 6.99 14.87
N HIS A 577 18.35 6.68 14.67
CA HIS A 577 17.90 5.96 13.48
C HIS A 577 18.12 6.79 12.20
N ILE A 578 17.78 8.06 12.21
CA ILE A 578 18.03 8.98 11.09
C ILE A 578 19.52 9.04 10.76
N GLU A 579 20.37 9.24 11.77
CA GLU A 579 21.82 9.32 11.58
C GLU A 579 22.40 8.05 10.94
N SER A 580 21.87 6.88 11.31
CA SER A 580 22.32 5.60 10.75
C SER A 580 22.04 5.45 9.26
N LYS A 581 21.12 6.24 8.69
CA LYS A 581 20.71 6.16 7.29
C LYS A 581 21.46 7.12 6.35
N PHE A 582 22.15 8.13 6.87
CA PHE A 582 22.88 9.09 6.03
C PHE A 582 23.88 8.44 5.07
N PRO A 583 24.75 7.49 5.47
CA PRO A 583 25.73 6.92 4.53
C PRO A 583 25.05 6.22 3.35
N MET A 584 24.01 5.45 3.61
CA MET A 584 23.24 4.76 2.56
C MET A 584 22.56 5.77 1.61
N LEU A 585 21.85 6.75 2.17
CA LEU A 585 21.13 7.75 1.36
C LEU A 585 22.10 8.58 0.51
N THR A 586 23.20 9.03 1.09
CA THR A 586 24.25 9.76 0.33
C THR A 586 24.73 8.94 -0.86
N ALA A 587 25.10 7.67 -0.66
CA ALA A 587 25.54 6.81 -1.74
C ALA A 587 24.48 6.60 -2.84
N LEU A 588 23.20 6.48 -2.45
CA LEU A 588 22.09 6.33 -3.41
C LEU A 588 21.91 7.60 -4.27
N PHE A 589 21.95 8.78 -3.68
CA PHE A 589 21.82 10.04 -4.41
C PHE A 589 23.03 10.31 -5.30
N GLU A 590 24.26 10.05 -4.82
CA GLU A 590 25.50 10.18 -5.63
C GLU A 590 25.44 9.29 -6.87
N GLU A 591 25.08 8.01 -6.71
CA GLU A 591 24.96 7.09 -7.83
C GLU A 591 23.84 7.50 -8.79
N THR A 592 22.71 8.00 -8.29
CA THR A 592 21.60 8.51 -9.12
C THR A 592 22.08 9.68 -9.99
N LEU A 593 22.78 10.64 -9.40
CA LEU A 593 23.35 11.79 -10.12
C LEU A 593 24.38 11.35 -11.17
N ARG A 594 25.24 10.38 -10.84
CA ARG A 594 26.20 9.80 -11.76
C ARG A 594 25.51 9.16 -12.98
N ARG A 595 24.41 8.41 -12.77
CA ARG A 595 23.58 7.83 -13.84
C ARG A 595 22.97 8.90 -14.74
N LEU A 596 22.48 9.98 -14.17
CA LEU A 596 21.98 11.13 -14.94
C LEU A 596 23.08 11.81 -15.77
N GLU A 597 24.28 11.94 -15.23
CA GLU A 597 25.43 12.50 -15.96
C GLU A 597 25.85 11.62 -17.13
N GLN A 598 25.86 10.31 -16.95
CA GLN A 598 26.10 9.35 -18.04
C GLN A 598 25.04 9.49 -19.14
N LEU A 599 23.73 9.54 -18.77
CA LEU A 599 22.66 9.74 -19.73
C LEU A 599 22.86 11.06 -20.52
N GLN A 600 23.24 12.14 -19.85
CA GLN A 600 23.48 13.42 -20.48
C GLN A 600 24.64 13.37 -21.47
N THR A 601 25.72 12.64 -21.15
CA THR A 601 26.90 12.49 -22.03
C THR A 601 26.54 11.68 -23.28
N ASN A 602 25.92 10.51 -23.11
CA ASN A 602 25.51 9.63 -24.20
C ASN A 602 24.58 10.35 -25.21
N LYS A 603 23.61 11.12 -24.70
CA LYS A 603 22.66 11.86 -25.55
C LYS A 603 23.29 13.02 -26.31
N LYS A 604 24.37 13.63 -25.80
CA LYS A 604 25.12 14.66 -26.54
C LYS A 604 25.94 14.04 -27.67
N GLU A 605 26.49 12.83 -27.47
CA GLU A 605 27.22 12.11 -28.50
C GLU A 605 26.30 11.63 -29.64
N ASP A 606 25.07 11.20 -29.33
CA ASP A 606 24.06 10.82 -30.34
C ASP A 606 23.57 11.99 -31.21
N THR A 607 23.83 13.24 -30.79
CA THR A 607 23.36 14.46 -31.48
C THR A 607 24.45 15.11 -32.35
N ILE A 608 25.71 14.66 -32.23
CA ILE A 608 26.87 15.08 -33.06
C ILE A 608 27.08 14.08 -34.19
#